data_5f5a08e1846f0cabe14fe92f1c45c6ad
#
_entry.id   5f5a08e1846f0cabe14fe92f1c45c6ad
#
_cell.length_a   1.000
_cell.length_b   1.000
_cell.length_c   1.000
_cell.angle_alpha   90.00
_cell.angle_beta   90.00
_cell.angle_gamma   90.00
#
_symmetry.space_group_name_H-M   'P 1'
#
loop_
_entity.id
_entity.type
_entity.pdbx_description
1 polymer ?
#
loop_
_entity_poly.entity_id
_entity_poly.type
_entity_poly.pdbx_seq_one_letter_code
_entity_poly.pdbx_strand_id
1 'polypeptide(L)'
;CHIGGNSMGGFVSLRFALDYPERLISMTLFNNAGVVGANESKLQIEAQAGKNPLEIHSPDDVKRMLAFVAHKPMKIPGQFRKIFYEDFAVHRELLDKIFWNLVEDGTGKPLNDQLDQVKAPTLIIWGRHDQLIDVSCVNVLEDGIPNAESVVFEDVGHVPMIENPKG
;
A
#
# COMPACT_ATOMS: atom_id res chain seq x y z
N CYS A 1 19.16 -6.14 -10.69
CA CYS A 1 18.91 -6.08 -9.25
C CYS A 1 17.61 -6.83 -8.88
N HIS A 2 17.42 -7.10 -7.60
CA HIS A 2 16.12 -7.47 -7.02
C HIS A 2 15.51 -6.21 -6.42
N ILE A 3 14.21 -6.00 -6.58
CA ILE A 3 13.50 -4.85 -6.03
C ILE A 3 12.25 -5.32 -5.28
N GLY A 4 11.87 -4.61 -4.24
CA GLY A 4 10.62 -4.85 -3.55
C GLY A 4 10.07 -3.58 -2.94
N GLY A 5 8.76 -3.50 -2.82
CA GLY A 5 8.12 -2.32 -2.26
C GLY A 5 6.73 -2.58 -1.71
N ASN A 6 6.38 -1.84 -0.67
CA ASN A 6 5.04 -1.83 -0.09
C ASN A 6 4.29 -0.58 -0.53
N SER A 7 3.01 -0.70 -0.80
CA SER A 7 2.12 0.43 -1.09
C SER A 7 2.64 1.27 -2.27
N MET A 8 2.89 2.54 -2.07
CA MET A 8 3.53 3.43 -3.05
C MET A 8 4.93 2.94 -3.48
N GLY A 9 5.70 2.31 -2.57
CA GLY A 9 6.97 1.67 -2.93
C GLY A 9 6.79 0.50 -3.89
N GLY A 10 5.68 -0.22 -3.81
CA GLY A 10 5.28 -1.25 -4.77
C GLY A 10 4.95 -0.65 -6.14
N PHE A 11 4.23 0.48 -6.18
CA PHE A 11 4.00 1.22 -7.43
C PHE A 11 5.32 1.65 -8.11
N VAL A 12 6.26 2.19 -7.32
CA VAL A 12 7.58 2.58 -7.84
C VAL A 12 8.35 1.36 -8.36
N SER A 13 8.26 0.22 -7.67
CA SER A 13 8.89 -1.03 -8.10
C SER A 13 8.29 -1.53 -9.42
N LEU A 14 6.96 -1.49 -9.55
CA LEU A 14 6.25 -1.89 -10.76
C LEU A 14 6.58 -0.94 -11.92
N ARG A 15 6.62 0.35 -11.67
CA ARG A 15 7.04 1.35 -12.67
C ARG A 15 8.49 1.13 -13.12
N PHE A 16 9.40 0.83 -12.18
CA PHE A 16 10.78 0.49 -12.50
C PHE A 16 10.89 -0.75 -13.39
N ALA A 17 10.06 -1.78 -13.13
CA ALA A 17 10.02 -3.00 -13.93
C ALA A 17 9.59 -2.74 -15.38
N LEU A 18 8.68 -1.78 -15.59
CA LEU A 18 8.23 -1.36 -16.91
C LEU A 18 9.25 -0.51 -17.65
N ASP A 19 9.90 0.43 -16.95
CA ASP A 19 10.83 1.39 -17.55
C ASP A 19 12.25 0.82 -17.79
N TYR A 20 12.66 -0.16 -16.95
CA TYR A 20 14.02 -0.72 -16.96
C TYR A 20 14.02 -2.26 -16.83
N PRO A 21 13.29 -2.97 -17.71
CA PRO A 21 13.12 -4.43 -17.57
C PRO A 21 14.46 -5.20 -17.62
N GLU A 22 15.47 -4.67 -18.32
CA GLU A 22 16.79 -5.29 -18.43
C GLU A 22 17.63 -5.19 -17.14
N ARG A 23 17.24 -4.33 -16.21
CA ARG A 23 17.94 -4.13 -14.93
C ARG A 23 17.38 -4.99 -13.82
N LEU A 24 16.22 -5.60 -14.03
CA LEU A 24 15.46 -6.29 -13.00
C LEU A 24 15.60 -7.81 -13.13
N ILE A 25 16.00 -8.47 -12.04
CA ILE A 25 16.11 -9.93 -11.94
C ILE A 25 14.81 -10.50 -11.37
N SER A 26 14.27 -9.90 -10.32
CA SER A 26 12.97 -10.25 -9.74
C SER A 26 12.36 -9.09 -8.96
N MET A 27 11.06 -9.16 -8.73
CA MET A 27 10.29 -8.15 -8.00
C MET A 27 9.44 -8.80 -6.90
N THR A 28 9.30 -8.10 -5.76
CA THR A 28 8.35 -8.46 -4.72
C THR A 28 7.44 -7.26 -4.43
N LEU A 29 6.14 -7.46 -4.57
CA LEU A 29 5.13 -6.44 -4.36
C LEU A 29 4.36 -6.74 -3.07
N PHE A 30 4.35 -5.81 -2.13
CA PHE A 30 3.59 -5.91 -0.88
C PHE A 30 2.45 -4.91 -0.91
N ASN A 31 1.19 -5.36 -0.95
CA ASN A 31 0.02 -4.47 -0.90
C ASN A 31 0.22 -3.21 -1.78
N ASN A 32 0.67 -3.39 -3.02
CA ASN A 32 1.17 -2.30 -3.86
C ASN A 32 0.05 -1.43 -4.43
N ALA A 33 0.31 -0.14 -4.54
CA ALA A 33 -0.51 0.80 -5.29
C ALA A 33 -0.23 0.73 -6.80
N GLY A 34 -1.04 1.43 -7.60
CA GLY A 34 -0.81 1.60 -9.04
C GLY A 34 -1.64 0.70 -9.95
N VAL A 35 -2.47 -0.18 -9.37
CA VAL A 35 -3.49 -0.94 -10.11
C VAL A 35 -4.87 -0.73 -9.50
N VAL A 36 -5.89 -0.91 -10.30
CA VAL A 36 -7.30 -0.85 -9.87
C VAL A 36 -7.86 -2.26 -9.86
N GLY A 37 -8.31 -2.70 -8.69
CA GLY A 37 -8.99 -3.96 -8.48
C GLY A 37 -10.50 -3.89 -8.79
N ALA A 38 -11.19 -5.00 -8.55
CA ALA A 38 -12.63 -5.08 -8.77
C ALA A 38 -13.47 -4.34 -7.72
N ASN A 39 -12.92 -4.13 -6.53
CA ASN A 39 -13.61 -3.50 -5.41
C ASN A 39 -12.91 -2.21 -4.98
N GLU A 40 -13.69 -1.28 -4.44
CA GLU A 40 -13.14 -0.10 -3.78
C GLU A 40 -12.62 -0.46 -2.38
N SER A 41 -11.48 0.11 -2.01
CA SER A 41 -10.95 -0.01 -0.66
C SER A 41 -11.72 0.89 0.32
N LYS A 42 -11.60 0.62 1.61
CA LYS A 42 -12.18 1.49 2.64
C LYS A 42 -11.57 2.89 2.60
N LEU A 43 -10.27 3.01 2.28
CA LEU A 43 -9.62 4.30 2.08
C LEU A 43 -10.32 5.11 0.97
N GLN A 44 -10.60 4.49 -0.16
CA GLN A 44 -11.28 5.14 -1.28
C GLN A 44 -12.69 5.61 -0.90
N ILE A 45 -13.46 4.76 -0.22
CA ILE A 45 -14.81 5.10 0.25
C ILE A 45 -14.78 6.28 1.24
N GLU A 46 -13.86 6.29 2.21
CA GLU A 46 -13.72 7.39 3.17
C GLU A 46 -13.26 8.69 2.49
N ALA A 47 -12.32 8.58 1.53
CA ALA A 47 -11.84 9.73 0.77
C ALA A 47 -12.92 10.35 -0.12
N GLN A 48 -13.75 9.56 -0.79
CA GLN A 48 -14.92 10.04 -1.55
C GLN A 48 -15.94 10.75 -0.65
N ALA A 49 -16.02 10.36 0.62
CA ALA A 49 -16.81 11.06 1.64
C ALA A 49 -16.12 12.32 2.21
N GLY A 50 -14.98 12.74 1.64
CA GLY A 50 -14.21 13.91 2.10
C GLY A 50 -13.44 13.69 3.40
N LYS A 51 -13.13 12.44 3.76
CA LYS A 51 -12.42 12.09 4.99
C LYS A 51 -11.03 11.52 4.70
N ASN A 52 -10.04 11.96 5.48
CA ASN A 52 -8.71 11.37 5.48
C ASN A 52 -8.54 10.46 6.72
N PRO A 53 -8.71 9.13 6.60
CA PRO A 53 -8.58 8.23 7.75
C PRO A 53 -7.16 8.12 8.30
N LEU A 54 -6.16 8.60 7.56
CA LEU A 54 -4.75 8.61 7.97
C LEU A 54 -4.35 9.88 8.72
N GLU A 55 -5.24 10.88 8.82
CA GLU A 55 -4.98 12.14 9.47
C GLU A 55 -4.84 11.98 10.99
N ILE A 56 -3.87 12.71 11.59
CA ILE A 56 -3.54 12.64 13.01
C ILE A 56 -3.59 14.06 13.60
N HIS A 57 -4.59 14.33 14.44
CA HIS A 57 -4.76 15.60 15.19
C HIS A 57 -4.39 15.48 16.66
N SER A 58 -4.27 14.25 17.17
CA SER A 58 -3.96 13.97 18.56
C SER A 58 -3.15 12.68 18.70
N PRO A 59 -2.47 12.46 19.87
CA PRO A 59 -1.81 11.19 20.13
C PRO A 59 -2.74 9.96 20.10
N ASP A 60 -4.04 10.16 20.34
CA ASP A 60 -5.01 9.05 20.29
C ASP A 60 -5.41 8.71 18.84
N ASP A 61 -5.32 9.64 17.90
CA ASP A 61 -5.55 9.34 16.48
C ASP A 61 -4.51 8.38 15.90
N VAL A 62 -3.31 8.32 16.50
CA VAL A 62 -2.30 7.33 16.12
C VAL A 62 -2.85 5.91 16.25
N LYS A 63 -3.64 5.62 17.29
CA LYS A 63 -4.28 4.29 17.43
C LYS A 63 -5.28 4.02 16.30
N ARG A 64 -6.09 5.04 15.96
CA ARG A 64 -7.10 4.95 14.90
C ARG A 64 -6.40 4.69 13.55
N MET A 65 -5.38 5.46 13.23
CA MET A 65 -4.60 5.30 12.01
C MET A 65 -3.94 3.92 11.94
N LEU A 66 -3.30 3.45 13.01
CA LEU A 66 -2.69 2.12 13.06
C LEU A 66 -3.72 1.00 12.91
N ALA A 67 -4.91 1.13 13.49
CA ALA A 67 -6.00 0.17 13.32
C ALA A 67 -6.62 0.22 11.91
N PHE A 68 -6.41 1.29 11.18
CA PHE A 68 -6.79 1.40 9.77
C PHE A 68 -5.75 0.74 8.85
N VAL A 69 -4.48 0.87 9.17
CA VAL A 69 -3.35 0.33 8.38
C VAL A 69 -3.15 -1.17 8.64
N ALA A 70 -3.25 -1.61 9.89
CA ALA A 70 -2.98 -3.01 10.28
C ALA A 70 -4.23 -3.72 10.77
N HIS A 71 -4.39 -4.99 10.40
CA HIS A 71 -5.48 -5.84 10.92
C HIS A 71 -5.28 -6.15 12.41
N LYS A 72 -4.05 -6.43 12.82
CA LYS A 72 -3.65 -6.65 14.22
C LYS A 72 -2.65 -5.56 14.65
N PRO A 73 -3.13 -4.34 14.92
CA PRO A 73 -2.26 -3.21 15.16
C PRO A 73 -1.41 -3.41 16.42
N MET A 74 -0.15 -3.06 16.32
CA MET A 74 0.78 -3.09 17.44
C MET A 74 0.34 -2.10 18.52
N LYS A 75 0.38 -2.54 19.79
CA LYS A 75 0.09 -1.66 20.94
C LYS A 75 1.28 -0.73 21.17
N ILE A 76 1.13 0.54 20.82
CA ILE A 76 2.13 1.57 21.05
C ILE A 76 1.89 2.27 22.39
N PRO A 77 2.86 2.26 23.33
CA PRO A 77 2.75 3.01 24.59
C PRO A 77 2.51 4.51 24.37
N GLY A 78 1.82 5.17 25.31
CA GLY A 78 1.38 6.56 25.17
C GLY A 78 2.50 7.56 24.86
N GLN A 79 3.67 7.38 25.46
CA GLN A 79 4.85 8.22 25.20
C GLN A 79 5.30 8.18 23.74
N PHE A 80 5.28 7.00 23.10
CA PHE A 80 5.64 6.86 21.69
C PHE A 80 4.56 7.42 20.78
N ARG A 81 3.26 7.29 21.15
CA ARG A 81 2.19 7.93 20.38
C ARG A 81 2.34 9.46 20.34
N LYS A 82 2.81 10.05 21.46
CA LYS A 82 3.09 11.48 21.50
C LYS A 82 4.19 11.87 20.52
N ILE A 83 5.29 11.10 20.47
CA ILE A 83 6.39 11.33 19.52
C ILE A 83 5.88 11.22 18.06
N PHE A 84 5.11 10.18 17.74
CA PHE A 84 4.49 10.04 16.43
C PHE A 84 3.62 11.23 16.06
N TYR A 85 2.78 11.68 16.99
CA TYR A 85 1.93 12.84 16.79
C TYR A 85 2.75 14.12 16.55
N GLU A 86 3.79 14.35 17.32
CA GLU A 86 4.65 15.54 17.19
C GLU A 86 5.35 15.56 15.83
N ASP A 87 5.85 14.43 15.35
CA ASP A 87 6.45 14.31 14.01
C ASP A 87 5.42 14.55 12.90
N PHE A 88 4.25 13.93 13.00
CA PHE A 88 3.15 14.17 12.06
C PHE A 88 2.68 15.63 12.07
N ALA A 89 2.64 16.27 13.25
CA ALA A 89 2.18 17.66 13.37
C ALA A 89 3.07 18.64 12.61
N VAL A 90 4.38 18.39 12.58
CA VAL A 90 5.36 19.21 11.83
C VAL A 90 5.12 19.11 10.31
N HIS A 91 4.68 17.94 9.82
CA HIS A 91 4.55 17.68 8.39
C HIS A 91 3.08 17.64 7.91
N ARG A 92 2.13 17.98 8.77
CA ARG A 92 0.68 17.81 8.53
C ARG A 92 0.22 18.36 7.19
N GLU A 93 0.51 19.64 6.93
CA GLU A 93 0.07 20.31 5.69
C GLU A 93 0.62 19.61 4.44
N LEU A 94 1.87 19.15 4.50
CA LEU A 94 2.49 18.41 3.41
C LEU A 94 1.84 17.03 3.23
N LEU A 95 1.63 16.29 4.33
CA LEU A 95 1.03 14.96 4.29
C LEU A 95 -0.41 15.00 3.81
N ASP A 96 -1.18 16.01 4.24
CA ASP A 96 -2.55 16.21 3.82
C ASP A 96 -2.61 16.57 2.32
N LYS A 97 -1.75 17.47 1.87
CA LYS A 97 -1.62 17.78 0.44
C LYS A 97 -1.24 16.56 -0.40
N ILE A 98 -0.31 15.73 0.07
CA ILE A 98 0.07 14.48 -0.61
C ILE A 98 -1.13 13.53 -0.68
N PHE A 99 -1.86 13.37 0.44
CA PHE A 99 -3.03 12.50 0.49
C PHE A 99 -4.09 12.92 -0.54
N TRP A 100 -4.50 14.20 -0.53
CA TRP A 100 -5.54 14.68 -1.44
C TRP A 100 -5.09 14.67 -2.91
N ASN A 101 -3.84 14.98 -3.20
CA ASN A 101 -3.30 14.82 -4.56
C ASN A 101 -3.34 13.35 -5.02
N LEU A 102 -3.05 12.41 -4.12
CA LEU A 102 -3.16 10.97 -4.45
C LEU A 102 -4.61 10.51 -4.64
N VAL A 103 -5.56 11.13 -3.94
CA VAL A 103 -7.00 10.85 -4.09
C VAL A 103 -7.52 11.43 -5.41
N GLU A 104 -7.13 12.66 -5.77
CA GLU A 104 -7.61 13.37 -6.96
C GLU A 104 -6.95 12.86 -8.24
N ASP A 105 -5.62 12.77 -8.23
CA ASP A 105 -4.82 12.44 -9.41
C ASP A 105 -4.40 10.95 -9.43
N GLY A 106 -4.54 10.25 -8.32
CA GLY A 106 -4.05 8.89 -8.11
C GLY A 106 -2.52 8.82 -8.17
N THR A 107 -2.01 7.65 -8.51
CA THR A 107 -0.60 7.44 -8.89
C THR A 107 -0.37 7.71 -10.39
N GLY A 108 -1.21 8.56 -10.99
CA GLY A 108 -1.33 8.70 -12.43
C GLY A 108 -2.28 7.65 -13.04
N LYS A 109 -2.13 7.35 -14.32
CA LYS A 109 -2.93 6.28 -14.94
C LYS A 109 -2.61 4.93 -14.27
N PRO A 110 -3.63 4.14 -13.91
CA PRO A 110 -3.41 2.77 -13.45
C PRO A 110 -2.56 1.97 -14.44
N LEU A 111 -1.72 1.10 -13.92
CA LEU A 111 -0.80 0.30 -14.73
C LEU A 111 -1.44 -1.00 -15.27
N ASN A 112 -2.74 -1.20 -15.08
CA ASN A 112 -3.47 -2.40 -15.49
C ASN A 112 -3.17 -2.81 -16.93
N ASP A 113 -3.19 -1.84 -17.86
CA ASP A 113 -2.99 -2.08 -19.29
C ASP A 113 -1.52 -2.30 -19.70
N GLN A 114 -0.60 -2.31 -18.74
CA GLN A 114 0.85 -2.45 -18.98
C GLN A 114 1.44 -3.67 -18.26
N LEU A 115 0.66 -4.40 -17.47
CA LEU A 115 1.14 -5.50 -16.63
C LEU A 115 1.76 -6.65 -17.45
N ASP A 116 1.26 -6.90 -18.65
CA ASP A 116 1.77 -7.88 -19.60
C ASP A 116 3.21 -7.60 -20.09
N GLN A 117 3.68 -6.37 -19.93
CA GLN A 117 5.03 -5.94 -20.27
C GLN A 117 6.06 -6.23 -19.17
N VAL A 118 5.62 -6.59 -17.96
CA VAL A 118 6.50 -6.96 -16.84
C VAL A 118 7.12 -8.34 -17.11
N LYS A 119 8.43 -8.37 -17.31
CA LYS A 119 9.18 -9.59 -17.69
C LYS A 119 9.76 -10.34 -16.50
N ALA A 120 10.05 -9.62 -15.42
CA ALA A 120 10.70 -10.18 -14.25
C ALA A 120 9.76 -11.09 -13.47
N PRO A 121 10.24 -12.22 -12.93
CA PRO A 121 9.51 -13.01 -11.95
C PRO A 121 9.06 -12.14 -10.81
N THR A 122 7.76 -12.20 -10.47
CA THR A 122 7.13 -11.31 -9.50
C THR A 122 6.41 -12.11 -8.42
N LEU A 123 6.77 -11.85 -7.17
CA LEU A 123 6.04 -12.33 -6.00
C LEU A 123 5.11 -11.24 -5.48
N ILE A 124 3.81 -11.54 -5.39
CA ILE A 124 2.78 -10.65 -4.86
C ILE A 124 2.40 -11.11 -3.48
N ILE A 125 2.59 -10.27 -2.47
CA ILE A 125 2.24 -10.57 -1.08
C ILE A 125 1.17 -9.58 -0.63
N TRP A 126 0.07 -10.09 -0.05
CA TRP A 126 -1.05 -9.25 0.34
C TRP A 126 -1.66 -9.66 1.68
N GLY A 127 -2.15 -8.70 2.43
CA GLY A 127 -3.01 -8.95 3.58
C GLY A 127 -4.49 -8.92 3.20
N ARG A 128 -5.25 -9.96 3.58
CA ARG A 128 -6.69 -10.09 3.30
C ARG A 128 -7.50 -8.89 3.79
N HIS A 129 -7.08 -8.32 4.92
CA HIS A 129 -7.77 -7.24 5.60
C HIS A 129 -7.17 -5.85 5.31
N ASP A 130 -6.53 -5.68 4.16
CA ASP A 130 -6.03 -4.37 3.72
C ASP A 130 -7.21 -3.41 3.51
N GLN A 131 -7.24 -2.33 4.30
CA GLN A 131 -8.26 -1.29 4.20
C GLN A 131 -7.84 -0.12 3.28
N LEU A 132 -6.54 -0.06 2.91
CA LEU A 132 -5.99 1.01 2.07
C LEU A 132 -6.09 0.65 0.59
N ILE A 133 -5.74 -0.59 0.23
CA ILE A 133 -5.78 -1.09 -1.14
C ILE A 133 -6.45 -2.47 -1.11
N ASP A 134 -7.60 -2.58 -1.78
CA ASP A 134 -8.40 -3.79 -1.70
C ASP A 134 -7.67 -5.02 -2.27
N VAL A 135 -7.86 -6.15 -1.62
CA VAL A 135 -7.21 -7.42 -1.99
C VAL A 135 -7.57 -7.91 -3.39
N SER A 136 -8.65 -7.41 -4.01
CA SER A 136 -9.00 -7.74 -5.39
C SER A 136 -7.94 -7.30 -6.41
N CYS A 137 -7.03 -6.39 -6.02
CA CYS A 137 -5.86 -6.05 -6.83
C CYS A 137 -4.91 -7.22 -7.06
N VAL A 138 -4.89 -8.23 -6.19
CA VAL A 138 -4.07 -9.44 -6.35
C VAL A 138 -4.41 -10.16 -7.64
N ASN A 139 -5.70 -10.39 -7.90
CA ASN A 139 -6.14 -11.07 -9.13
C ASN A 139 -5.72 -10.29 -10.37
N VAL A 140 -5.84 -8.96 -10.34
CA VAL A 140 -5.42 -8.09 -11.45
C VAL A 140 -3.93 -8.21 -11.74
N LEU A 141 -3.11 -8.24 -10.71
CA LEU A 141 -1.65 -8.38 -10.84
C LEU A 141 -1.25 -9.78 -11.30
N GLU A 142 -1.85 -10.82 -10.73
CA GLU A 142 -1.54 -12.22 -11.04
C GLU A 142 -1.98 -12.60 -12.46
N ASP A 143 -3.15 -12.15 -12.87
CA ASP A 143 -3.66 -12.35 -14.24
C ASP A 143 -2.90 -11.51 -15.29
N GLY A 144 -2.43 -10.32 -14.89
CA GLY A 144 -1.79 -9.38 -15.79
C GLY A 144 -0.29 -9.59 -15.99
N ILE A 145 0.43 -10.04 -14.96
CA ILE A 145 1.89 -10.23 -15.01
C ILE A 145 2.21 -11.69 -15.37
N PRO A 146 2.87 -11.98 -16.51
CA PRO A 146 3.06 -13.35 -17.03
C PRO A 146 3.78 -14.32 -16.09
N ASN A 147 4.68 -13.82 -15.24
CA ASN A 147 5.49 -14.62 -14.32
C ASN A 147 5.22 -14.20 -12.87
N ALA A 148 3.96 -14.03 -12.49
CA ALA A 148 3.55 -13.69 -11.14
C ALA A 148 3.07 -14.91 -10.36
N GLU A 149 3.38 -14.90 -9.06
CA GLU A 149 2.79 -15.78 -8.06
C GLU A 149 2.30 -14.94 -6.91
N SER A 150 1.18 -15.31 -6.27
CA SER A 150 0.63 -14.56 -5.16
C SER A 150 0.54 -15.36 -3.87
N VAL A 151 0.67 -14.65 -2.74
CA VAL A 151 0.43 -15.16 -1.39
C VAL A 151 -0.47 -14.15 -0.66
N VAL A 152 -1.64 -14.58 -0.22
CA VAL A 152 -2.55 -13.75 0.59
C VAL A 152 -2.57 -14.28 2.02
N PHE A 153 -2.18 -13.43 2.98
CA PHE A 153 -2.24 -13.73 4.40
C PHE A 153 -3.61 -13.38 4.98
N GLU A 154 -4.32 -14.36 5.52
CA GLU A 154 -5.71 -14.22 5.97
C GLU A 154 -5.89 -13.25 7.16
N ASP A 155 -4.93 -13.17 8.07
CA ASP A 155 -4.99 -12.39 9.32
C ASP A 155 -4.09 -11.14 9.29
N VAL A 156 -3.92 -10.52 8.13
CA VAL A 156 -2.97 -9.41 7.89
C VAL A 156 -3.66 -8.26 7.16
N GLY A 157 -3.27 -7.03 7.48
CA GLY A 157 -3.70 -5.79 6.81
C GLY A 157 -2.68 -5.30 5.77
N HIS A 158 -2.43 -4.00 5.76
CA HIS A 158 -1.62 -3.32 4.73
C HIS A 158 -0.10 -3.50 4.88
N VAL A 159 0.37 -4.00 6.02
CA VAL A 159 1.82 -4.08 6.33
C VAL A 159 2.24 -5.49 6.71
N PRO A 160 2.16 -6.46 5.78
CA PRO A 160 2.45 -7.88 6.06
C PRO A 160 3.84 -8.11 6.65
N MET A 161 4.84 -7.34 6.24
CA MET A 161 6.21 -7.43 6.78
C MET A 161 6.31 -7.05 8.27
N ILE A 162 5.32 -6.33 8.81
CA ILE A 162 5.25 -5.95 10.23
C ILE A 162 4.30 -6.89 10.99
N GLU A 163 3.16 -7.24 10.39
CA GLU A 163 2.12 -8.03 11.05
C GLU A 163 2.45 -9.52 11.09
N ASN A 164 3.15 -10.02 10.08
CA ASN A 164 3.55 -11.45 9.96
C ASN A 164 5.01 -11.61 9.47
N PRO A 165 6.02 -11.17 10.25
CA PRO A 165 7.43 -11.16 9.81
C PRO A 165 8.07 -12.54 9.68
N LYS A 166 7.34 -13.63 9.98
CA LYS A 166 7.81 -15.02 9.95
C LYS A 166 7.04 -15.88 8.95
N GLY A 167 6.05 -15.29 8.28
CA GLY A 167 5.19 -15.96 7.30
C GLY A 167 5.82 -16.09 5.92
#